data_b42e18482bc782cd1bd0b05043b616da
#
_entry.id   b42e18482bc782cd1bd0b05043b616da
#
_cell.length_a   1.000
_cell.length_b   1.000
_cell.length_c   1.000
_cell.angle_alpha   90.00
_cell.angle_beta   90.00
_cell.angle_gamma   90.00
#
_symmetry.space_group_name_H-M   'P 1'
#
loop_
_entity.id
_entity.type
_entity.pdbx_description
1 polymer ?
#
loop_
_entity_poly.entity_id
_entity_poly.type
_entity_poly.pdbx_seq_one_letter_code
_entity_poly.pdbx_strand_id
1 'polypeptide(L)'
;PTGRSSDLVIDDIKEAFLTGVSYMLPFVVAGGILVALGFLLGGYNIPSVEPYGSTFASTIFWIGKIGLGTFMVPVLGAYVAYSIADKPGICVGMFGGWMATDPWGLGYQSGFIGALIAGIIAGYLVNALKKIPLPNAIRSLLPTLIIPVVGCAAICLLMHYVIGGPLGALTQALTKLLNDLGTGNLILLGIVQGCMLAFDMGGPCNKVAYAFALACMETGNYAPMAANFVACCAPPLAVALAML
;
A
#
# COMPACT_ATOMS: atom_id res chain seq x y z
N PRO A 1 -35.32 -2.46 -3.54
CA PRO A 1 -34.49 -2.94 -2.41
C PRO A 1 -33.07 -3.31 -2.81
N THR A 2 -32.72 -3.32 -4.11
CA THR A 2 -31.40 -3.73 -4.63
C THR A 2 -30.31 -2.65 -4.50
N GLY A 3 -30.66 -1.37 -4.39
CA GLY A 3 -29.69 -0.28 -4.25
C GLY A 3 -29.00 -0.25 -2.88
N ARG A 4 -29.70 -0.63 -1.81
CA ARG A 4 -29.19 -0.52 -0.43
C ARG A 4 -28.07 -1.53 -0.12
N SER A 5 -28.03 -2.66 -0.82
CA SER A 5 -26.95 -3.65 -0.63
C SER A 5 -25.68 -3.31 -1.40
N SER A 6 -25.77 -2.64 -2.55
CA SER A 6 -24.60 -2.20 -3.32
C SER A 6 -23.89 -1.02 -2.67
N ASP A 7 -24.65 -0.08 -2.09
CA ASP A 7 -24.07 1.07 -1.39
C ASP A 7 -23.30 0.64 -0.14
N LEU A 8 -23.81 -0.36 0.61
CA LEU A 8 -23.11 -0.95 1.76
C LEU A 8 -21.79 -1.62 1.36
N VAL A 9 -21.76 -2.34 0.24
CA VAL A 9 -20.51 -2.99 -0.23
C VAL A 9 -19.47 -1.96 -0.67
N ILE A 10 -19.90 -0.87 -1.31
CA ILE A 10 -19.00 0.21 -1.72
C ILE A 10 -18.41 0.91 -0.50
N ASP A 11 -19.21 1.16 0.52
CA ASP A 11 -18.74 1.79 1.75
C ASP A 11 -17.79 0.88 2.54
N ASP A 12 -18.06 -0.43 2.61
CA ASP A 12 -17.17 -1.42 3.20
C ASP A 12 -15.80 -1.47 2.47
N ILE A 13 -15.80 -1.38 1.13
CA ILE A 13 -14.56 -1.37 0.34
C ILE A 13 -13.76 -0.08 0.58
N LYS A 14 -14.43 1.08 0.65
CA LYS A 14 -13.77 2.35 0.99
C LYS A 14 -13.15 2.30 2.38
N GLU A 15 -13.88 1.80 3.37
CA GLU A 15 -13.39 1.64 4.74
C GLU A 15 -12.18 0.70 4.78
N ALA A 16 -12.23 -0.41 4.04
CA ALA A 16 -11.12 -1.34 3.93
C ALA A 16 -9.87 -0.68 3.34
N PHE A 17 -10.01 0.12 2.28
CA PHE A 17 -8.89 0.87 1.70
C PHE A 17 -8.30 1.87 2.67
N LEU A 18 -9.13 2.68 3.31
CA LEU A 18 -8.67 3.68 4.29
C LEU A 18 -8.00 3.03 5.49
N THR A 19 -8.50 1.89 5.94
CA THR A 19 -7.90 1.09 7.00
C THR A 19 -6.53 0.57 6.58
N GLY A 20 -6.42 -0.08 5.42
CA GLY A 20 -5.16 -0.58 4.89
C GLY A 20 -4.10 0.51 4.77
N VAL A 21 -4.44 1.66 4.18
CA VAL A 21 -3.53 2.81 4.06
C VAL A 21 -3.12 3.34 5.44
N SER A 22 -4.07 3.45 6.39
CA SER A 22 -3.77 3.98 7.73
C SER A 22 -2.77 3.12 8.49
N TYR A 23 -2.88 1.80 8.41
CA TYR A 23 -1.96 0.88 9.07
C TYR A 23 -0.62 0.73 8.33
N MET A 24 -0.58 1.02 7.03
CA MET A 24 0.64 1.07 6.25
C MET A 24 1.50 2.31 6.56
N LEU A 25 0.87 3.45 6.85
CA LEU A 25 1.57 4.74 7.06
C LEU A 25 2.73 4.68 8.05
N PRO A 26 2.65 4.02 9.22
CA PRO A 26 3.76 3.91 10.15
C PRO A 26 5.02 3.27 9.54
N PHE A 27 4.86 2.29 8.65
CA PHE A 27 5.97 1.66 7.93
C PHE A 27 6.64 2.63 6.96
N VAL A 28 5.82 3.43 6.26
CA VAL A 28 6.31 4.47 5.35
C VAL A 28 7.06 5.56 6.12
N VAL A 29 6.50 6.03 7.24
CA VAL A 29 7.12 7.06 8.07
C VAL A 29 8.43 6.57 8.67
N ALA A 30 8.42 5.42 9.31
CA ALA A 30 9.62 4.84 9.91
C ALA A 30 10.69 4.56 8.85
N GLY A 31 10.31 3.92 7.74
CA GLY A 31 11.21 3.63 6.63
C GLY A 31 11.79 4.91 6.02
N GLY A 32 10.95 5.93 5.78
CA GLY A 32 11.38 7.21 5.22
C GLY A 32 12.36 7.96 6.13
N ILE A 33 12.09 8.03 7.44
CA ILE A 33 12.99 8.67 8.41
C ILE A 33 14.33 7.94 8.46
N LEU A 34 14.34 6.60 8.50
CA LEU A 34 15.56 5.81 8.53
C LEU A 34 16.39 5.97 7.24
N VAL A 35 15.74 6.02 6.07
CA VAL A 35 16.41 6.33 4.80
C VAL A 35 17.02 7.72 4.83
N ALA A 36 16.28 8.73 5.31
CA ALA A 36 16.78 10.10 5.43
C ALA A 36 17.99 10.19 6.39
N LEU A 37 17.93 9.50 7.54
CA LEU A 37 19.05 9.40 8.47
C LEU A 37 20.25 8.69 7.83
N GLY A 38 20.02 7.65 7.06
CA GLY A 38 21.07 6.98 6.29
C GLY A 38 21.80 7.94 5.34
N PHE A 39 21.06 8.76 4.59
CA PHE A 39 21.64 9.80 3.74
C PHE A 39 22.38 10.87 4.54
N LEU A 40 21.83 11.31 5.67
CA LEU A 40 22.46 12.31 6.54
C LEU A 40 23.80 11.85 7.07
N LEU A 41 23.89 10.58 7.47
CA LEU A 41 25.09 10.00 8.10
C LEU A 41 26.12 9.46 7.08
N GLY A 42 25.66 8.99 5.93
CA GLY A 42 26.49 8.30 4.92
C GLY A 42 26.66 9.03 3.58
N GLY A 43 25.99 10.20 3.43
CA GLY A 43 26.07 11.00 2.21
C GLY A 43 25.23 10.42 1.05
N TYR A 44 25.27 11.10 -0.11
CA TYR A 44 24.43 10.78 -1.26
C TYR A 44 24.78 9.44 -1.94
N ASN A 45 25.98 8.92 -1.74
CA ASN A 45 26.43 7.64 -2.31
C ASN A 45 25.98 6.41 -1.51
N ILE A 46 25.28 6.59 -0.38
CA ILE A 46 24.88 5.49 0.50
C ILE A 46 24.08 4.38 -0.21
N PRO A 47 23.21 4.66 -1.23
CA PRO A 47 22.50 3.61 -1.95
C PRO A 47 23.38 2.65 -2.74
N SER A 48 24.61 3.06 -3.10
CA SER A 48 25.58 2.24 -3.83
C SER A 48 26.48 1.42 -2.91
N VAL A 49 26.38 1.60 -1.59
CA VAL A 49 27.11 0.79 -0.62
C VAL A 49 26.36 -0.53 -0.45
N GLU A 50 27.11 -1.65 -0.48
CA GLU A 50 26.53 -2.99 -0.27
C GLU A 50 25.62 -3.02 0.98
N PRO A 51 24.46 -3.68 0.91
CA PRO A 51 23.45 -3.66 1.98
C PRO A 51 23.99 -4.04 3.35
N TYR A 52 24.86 -5.01 3.36
CA TYR A 52 25.50 -5.54 4.57
C TYR A 52 26.87 -4.94 4.79
N GLY A 53 27.16 -3.80 4.15
CA GLY A 53 28.40 -3.07 4.32
C GLY A 53 28.58 -2.58 5.75
N SER A 54 29.80 -2.44 6.12
CA SER A 54 30.38 -2.29 7.43
C SER A 54 30.04 -1.00 8.21
N THR A 55 29.22 -0.10 7.68
CA THR A 55 28.95 1.19 8.32
C THR A 55 27.55 1.27 8.95
N PHE A 56 27.45 1.93 10.09
CA PHE A 56 26.20 2.21 10.78
C PHE A 56 25.19 2.96 9.88
N ALA A 57 25.66 3.93 9.10
CA ALA A 57 24.85 4.68 8.16
C ALA A 57 24.21 3.80 7.08
N SER A 58 24.99 2.89 6.48
CA SER A 58 24.51 1.92 5.49
C SER A 58 23.45 0.99 6.10
N THR A 59 23.69 0.50 7.31
CA THR A 59 22.75 -0.37 8.02
C THR A 59 21.41 0.33 8.23
N ILE A 60 21.41 1.57 8.74
CA ILE A 60 20.19 2.36 8.95
C ILE A 60 19.45 2.61 7.63
N PHE A 61 20.19 2.98 6.58
CA PHE A 61 19.60 3.20 5.25
C PHE A 61 18.86 1.96 4.74
N TRP A 62 19.50 0.80 4.82
CA TRP A 62 18.91 -0.44 4.31
C TRP A 62 17.76 -0.95 5.18
N ILE A 63 17.79 -0.76 6.50
CA ILE A 63 16.61 -1.01 7.36
C ILE A 63 15.42 -0.14 6.92
N GLY A 64 15.65 1.14 6.68
CA GLY A 64 14.61 2.03 6.17
C GLY A 64 14.06 1.60 4.80
N LYS A 65 14.94 1.19 3.91
CA LYS A 65 14.57 0.71 2.58
C LYS A 65 13.74 -0.59 2.62
N ILE A 66 14.00 -1.49 3.58
CA ILE A 66 13.17 -2.68 3.81
C ILE A 66 11.74 -2.27 4.23
N GLY A 67 11.62 -1.29 5.11
CA GLY A 67 10.31 -0.77 5.54
C GLY A 67 9.47 -0.26 4.38
N LEU A 68 10.07 0.55 3.51
CA LEU A 68 9.43 1.13 2.34
C LEU A 68 9.22 0.11 1.20
N GLY A 69 10.23 -0.68 0.88
CA GLY A 69 10.20 -1.54 -0.32
C GLY A 69 9.59 -2.91 -0.06
N THR A 70 9.86 -3.51 1.11
CA THR A 70 9.48 -4.91 1.37
C THR A 70 8.18 -5.02 2.15
N PHE A 71 7.97 -4.17 3.18
CA PHE A 71 6.84 -4.33 4.09
C PHE A 71 5.61 -3.53 3.69
N MET A 72 5.78 -2.37 3.05
CA MET A 72 4.68 -1.45 2.76
C MET A 72 3.53 -2.13 2.02
N VAL A 73 3.81 -2.82 0.92
CA VAL A 73 2.81 -3.44 0.05
C VAL A 73 2.13 -4.66 0.69
N PRO A 74 2.87 -5.62 1.29
CA PRO A 74 2.26 -6.72 2.04
C PRO A 74 1.40 -6.27 3.23
N VAL A 75 1.85 -5.26 3.98
CA VAL A 75 1.10 -4.70 5.11
C VAL A 75 -0.20 -4.07 4.63
N LEU A 76 -0.17 -3.33 3.52
CA LEU A 76 -1.38 -2.76 2.92
C LEU A 76 -2.42 -3.86 2.64
N GLY A 77 -2.03 -4.92 1.93
CA GLY A 77 -2.92 -6.06 1.63
C GLY A 77 -3.44 -6.74 2.89
N ALA A 78 -2.58 -6.91 3.90
CA ALA A 78 -2.94 -7.51 5.19
C ALA A 78 -4.06 -6.73 5.90
N TYR A 79 -3.95 -5.41 5.98
CA TYR A 79 -4.91 -4.60 6.73
C TYR A 79 -6.17 -4.24 5.94
N VAL A 80 -6.12 -4.26 4.62
CA VAL A 80 -7.34 -4.27 3.79
C VAL A 80 -8.15 -5.54 4.06
N ALA A 81 -7.51 -6.71 4.06
CA ALA A 81 -8.18 -7.96 4.37
C ALA A 81 -8.65 -8.04 5.84
N TYR A 82 -7.90 -7.45 6.77
CA TYR A 82 -8.30 -7.34 8.18
C TYR A 82 -9.60 -6.56 8.35
N SER A 83 -9.76 -5.43 7.67
CA SER A 83 -10.99 -4.63 7.73
C SER A 83 -12.23 -5.42 7.30
N ILE A 84 -12.07 -6.36 6.35
CA ILE A 84 -13.19 -7.16 5.81
C ILE A 84 -13.43 -8.44 6.63
N ALA A 85 -12.35 -9.08 7.09
CA ALA A 85 -12.41 -10.44 7.65
C ALA A 85 -11.74 -10.59 9.02
N ASP A 86 -11.48 -9.50 9.73
CA ASP A 86 -10.80 -9.51 11.03
C ASP A 86 -9.42 -10.22 11.00
N LYS A 87 -8.95 -10.65 12.17
CA LYS A 87 -7.62 -11.25 12.39
C LYS A 87 -7.23 -12.35 11.40
N PRO A 88 -8.09 -13.31 11.03
CA PRO A 88 -7.72 -14.35 10.07
C PRO A 88 -7.40 -13.79 8.67
N GLY A 89 -7.92 -12.60 8.33
CA GLY A 89 -7.66 -11.92 7.06
C GLY A 89 -6.22 -11.43 6.93
N ILE A 90 -5.56 -11.07 8.03
CA ILE A 90 -4.22 -10.49 8.03
C ILE A 90 -3.22 -11.38 7.28
N CYS A 91 -3.15 -12.66 7.65
CA CYS A 91 -2.22 -13.59 7.04
C CYS A 91 -2.45 -13.74 5.53
N VAL A 92 -3.69 -13.99 5.15
CA VAL A 92 -4.06 -14.21 3.73
C VAL A 92 -3.84 -12.95 2.90
N GLY A 93 -4.23 -11.78 3.43
CA GLY A 93 -4.01 -10.50 2.78
C GLY A 93 -2.54 -10.12 2.64
N MET A 94 -1.71 -10.48 3.63
CA MET A 94 -0.27 -10.26 3.59
C MET A 94 0.40 -11.06 2.47
N PHE A 95 0.05 -12.33 2.32
CA PHE A 95 0.53 -13.17 1.22
C PHE A 95 0.07 -12.63 -0.15
N GLY A 96 -1.19 -12.20 -0.27
CA GLY A 96 -1.69 -11.56 -1.49
C GLY A 96 -0.96 -10.27 -1.83
N GLY A 97 -0.70 -9.41 -0.85
CA GLY A 97 0.08 -8.19 -1.01
C GLY A 97 1.55 -8.47 -1.37
N TRP A 98 2.15 -9.48 -0.78
CA TRP A 98 3.51 -9.91 -1.13
C TRP A 98 3.59 -10.39 -2.59
N MET A 99 2.60 -11.17 -3.05
CA MET A 99 2.52 -11.58 -4.47
C MET A 99 2.42 -10.40 -5.42
N ALA A 100 1.77 -9.29 -5.01
CA ALA A 100 1.67 -8.08 -5.81
C ALA A 100 3.03 -7.38 -6.06
N THR A 101 4.05 -7.66 -5.25
CA THR A 101 5.41 -7.13 -5.44
C THR A 101 6.23 -7.87 -6.50
N ASP A 102 5.68 -8.93 -7.09
CA ASP A 102 6.36 -9.82 -8.04
C ASP A 102 7.67 -10.42 -7.46
N PRO A 103 7.58 -11.19 -6.37
CA PRO A 103 8.75 -11.67 -5.64
C PRO A 103 9.64 -12.62 -6.44
N TRP A 104 9.15 -13.14 -7.55
CA TRP A 104 9.88 -14.07 -8.42
C TRP A 104 10.36 -13.43 -9.74
N GLY A 105 10.08 -12.14 -9.97
CA GLY A 105 10.54 -11.42 -11.15
C GLY A 105 9.91 -11.91 -12.45
N LEU A 106 8.63 -12.28 -12.41
CA LEU A 106 7.89 -12.81 -13.58
C LEU A 106 7.31 -11.71 -14.47
N GLY A 107 7.51 -10.44 -14.10
CA GLY A 107 7.12 -9.29 -14.91
C GLY A 107 5.66 -8.83 -14.72
N TYR A 108 4.97 -9.27 -13.65
CA TYR A 108 3.61 -8.83 -13.34
C TYR A 108 3.50 -7.97 -12.07
N GLN A 109 4.55 -7.22 -11.76
CA GLN A 109 4.52 -6.30 -10.62
C GLN A 109 3.30 -5.39 -10.69
N SER A 110 2.37 -5.57 -9.76
CA SER A 110 1.14 -4.79 -9.63
C SER A 110 1.14 -3.85 -8.44
N GLY A 111 2.16 -3.96 -7.58
CA GLY A 111 2.50 -3.07 -6.49
C GLY A 111 1.32 -2.71 -5.59
N PHE A 112 1.20 -1.42 -5.31
CA PHE A 112 0.17 -0.87 -4.43
C PHE A 112 -1.27 -1.24 -4.87
N ILE A 113 -1.59 -1.10 -6.17
CA ILE A 113 -2.92 -1.42 -6.70
C ILE A 113 -3.21 -2.91 -6.56
N GLY A 114 -2.20 -3.74 -6.86
CA GLY A 114 -2.29 -5.19 -6.68
C GLY A 114 -2.57 -5.60 -5.25
N ALA A 115 -1.90 -4.97 -4.28
CA ALA A 115 -2.11 -5.25 -2.86
C ALA A 115 -3.51 -4.85 -2.36
N LEU A 116 -4.05 -3.71 -2.83
CA LEU A 116 -5.42 -3.32 -2.51
C LEU A 116 -6.44 -4.36 -2.99
N ILE A 117 -6.32 -4.79 -4.25
CA ILE A 117 -7.23 -5.77 -4.84
C ILE A 117 -7.04 -7.14 -4.20
N ALA A 118 -5.79 -7.58 -4.01
CA ALA A 118 -5.49 -8.82 -3.31
C ALA A 118 -6.04 -8.84 -1.89
N GLY A 119 -5.94 -7.72 -1.16
CA GLY A 119 -6.48 -7.58 0.19
C GLY A 119 -8.00 -7.73 0.24
N ILE A 120 -8.74 -7.10 -0.71
CA ILE A 120 -10.19 -7.25 -0.81
C ILE A 120 -10.55 -8.72 -1.08
N ILE A 121 -9.94 -9.32 -2.09
CA ILE A 121 -10.22 -10.72 -2.46
C ILE A 121 -9.88 -11.64 -1.30
N ALA A 122 -8.75 -11.44 -0.62
CA ALA A 122 -8.36 -12.19 0.56
C ALA A 122 -9.39 -12.07 1.68
N GLY A 123 -9.90 -10.87 1.95
CA GLY A 123 -10.94 -10.65 2.95
C GLY A 123 -12.22 -11.42 2.65
N TYR A 124 -12.74 -11.32 1.43
CA TYR A 124 -13.94 -12.07 1.03
C TYR A 124 -13.70 -13.57 0.99
N LEU A 125 -12.53 -14.02 0.54
CA LEU A 125 -12.14 -15.44 0.56
C LEU A 125 -12.15 -15.99 1.99
N VAL A 126 -11.56 -15.28 2.93
CA VAL A 126 -11.55 -15.68 4.35
C VAL A 126 -12.96 -15.73 4.91
N ASN A 127 -13.82 -14.75 4.59
CA ASN A 127 -15.22 -14.77 5.01
C ASN A 127 -16.01 -15.94 4.40
N ALA A 128 -15.67 -16.35 3.18
CA ALA A 128 -16.25 -17.55 2.58
C ALA A 128 -15.77 -18.83 3.31
N LEU A 129 -14.47 -18.92 3.62
CA LEU A 129 -13.90 -20.05 4.36
C LEU A 129 -14.48 -20.17 5.77
N LYS A 130 -14.76 -19.07 6.46
CA LYS A 130 -15.41 -19.06 7.78
C LYS A 130 -16.82 -19.69 7.79
N LYS A 131 -17.50 -19.70 6.64
CA LYS A 131 -18.87 -20.26 6.51
C LYS A 131 -18.88 -21.78 6.31
N ILE A 132 -17.73 -22.42 6.14
CA ILE A 132 -17.65 -23.87 5.94
C ILE A 132 -18.12 -24.58 7.22
N PRO A 133 -19.16 -25.44 7.15
CA PRO A 133 -19.65 -26.17 8.30
C PRO A 133 -18.67 -27.29 8.65
N LEU A 134 -17.93 -27.11 9.76
CA LEU A 134 -16.99 -28.11 10.25
C LEU A 134 -17.52 -28.77 11.53
N PRO A 135 -17.25 -30.06 11.75
CA PRO A 135 -17.54 -30.73 13.01
C PRO A 135 -16.89 -30.03 14.22
N ASN A 136 -17.54 -30.03 15.35
CA ASN A 136 -17.07 -29.32 16.55
C ASN A 136 -15.64 -29.70 16.97
N ALA A 137 -15.23 -30.95 16.73
CA ALA A 137 -13.89 -31.44 17.05
C ALA A 137 -12.74 -30.70 16.33
N ILE A 138 -12.97 -30.23 15.09
CA ILE A 138 -11.95 -29.55 14.26
C ILE A 138 -12.24 -28.08 14.04
N ARG A 139 -13.35 -27.57 14.57
CA ARG A 139 -13.77 -26.17 14.38
C ARG A 139 -12.75 -25.17 14.93
N SER A 140 -12.04 -25.53 16.00
CA SER A 140 -10.97 -24.70 16.57
C SER A 140 -9.75 -24.54 15.64
N LEU A 141 -9.55 -25.49 14.72
CA LEU A 141 -8.46 -25.45 13.74
C LEU A 141 -8.78 -24.55 12.52
N LEU A 142 -10.03 -24.13 12.36
CA LEU A 142 -10.44 -23.33 11.22
C LEU A 142 -9.65 -22.02 11.12
N PRO A 143 -9.60 -21.15 12.16
CA PRO A 143 -8.89 -19.87 12.07
C PRO A 143 -7.36 -19.99 12.12
N THR A 144 -6.85 -21.07 12.74
CA THR A 144 -5.41 -21.19 13.00
C THR A 144 -4.66 -22.03 11.97
N LEU A 145 -5.33 -22.95 11.29
CA LEU A 145 -4.71 -23.86 10.33
C LEU A 145 -5.38 -23.77 8.94
N ILE A 146 -6.70 -23.99 8.88
CA ILE A 146 -7.39 -24.16 7.59
C ILE A 146 -7.42 -22.84 6.81
N ILE A 147 -7.83 -21.75 7.45
CA ILE A 147 -7.88 -20.41 6.79
C ILE A 147 -6.50 -19.97 6.32
N PRO A 148 -5.43 -19.98 7.14
CA PRO A 148 -4.11 -19.61 6.67
C PRO A 148 -3.61 -20.49 5.53
N VAL A 149 -3.67 -21.82 5.64
CA VAL A 149 -3.11 -22.70 4.62
C VAL A 149 -3.90 -22.61 3.31
N VAL A 150 -5.21 -22.79 3.37
CA VAL A 150 -6.06 -22.77 2.15
C VAL A 150 -6.18 -21.37 1.60
N GLY A 151 -6.34 -20.37 2.47
CA GLY A 151 -6.48 -18.98 2.06
C GLY A 151 -5.21 -18.43 1.40
N CYS A 152 -4.03 -18.65 2.02
CA CYS A 152 -2.77 -18.20 1.43
C CYS A 152 -2.46 -18.93 0.11
N ALA A 153 -2.66 -20.24 0.04
CA ALA A 153 -2.49 -20.97 -1.22
C ALA A 153 -3.43 -20.45 -2.31
N ALA A 154 -4.71 -20.28 -2.00
CA ALA A 154 -5.71 -19.82 -2.95
C ALA A 154 -5.42 -18.39 -3.45
N ILE A 155 -5.09 -17.44 -2.56
CA ILE A 155 -4.81 -16.06 -2.96
C ILE A 155 -3.52 -15.96 -3.78
N CYS A 156 -2.46 -16.71 -3.40
CA CYS A 156 -1.22 -16.72 -4.16
C CYS A 156 -1.39 -17.30 -5.56
N LEU A 157 -2.10 -18.42 -5.69
CA LEU A 157 -2.40 -19.03 -7.00
C LEU A 157 -3.28 -18.10 -7.85
N LEU A 158 -4.27 -17.45 -7.25
CA LEU A 158 -5.15 -16.52 -7.94
C LEU A 158 -4.36 -15.29 -8.43
N MET A 159 -3.51 -14.73 -7.58
CA MET A 159 -2.64 -13.60 -7.96
C MET A 159 -1.66 -14.03 -9.05
N HIS A 160 -1.07 -15.21 -8.95
CA HIS A 160 -0.08 -15.67 -9.90
C HIS A 160 -0.68 -15.95 -11.30
N TYR A 161 -1.74 -16.73 -11.37
CA TYR A 161 -2.25 -17.24 -12.65
C TYR A 161 -3.35 -16.37 -13.29
N VAL A 162 -4.09 -15.61 -12.49
CA VAL A 162 -5.31 -14.93 -12.98
C VAL A 162 -5.20 -13.41 -12.91
N ILE A 163 -4.82 -12.87 -11.76
CA ILE A 163 -4.96 -11.44 -11.48
C ILE A 163 -3.66 -10.69 -11.72
N GLY A 164 -2.50 -11.27 -11.41
CA GLY A 164 -1.20 -10.58 -11.47
C GLY A 164 -0.89 -10.03 -12.85
N GLY A 165 -1.09 -10.80 -13.91
CA GLY A 165 -0.85 -10.36 -15.28
C GLY A 165 -1.68 -9.13 -15.67
N PRO A 166 -3.03 -9.19 -15.62
CA PRO A 166 -3.87 -8.04 -15.93
C PRO A 166 -3.60 -6.81 -15.05
N LEU A 167 -3.36 -7.00 -13.75
CA LEU A 167 -3.04 -5.89 -12.84
C LEU A 167 -1.65 -5.30 -13.11
N GLY A 168 -0.67 -6.14 -13.42
CA GLY A 168 0.65 -5.67 -13.83
C GLY A 168 0.59 -4.85 -15.10
N ALA A 169 -0.17 -5.30 -16.11
CA ALA A 169 -0.40 -4.54 -17.34
C ALA A 169 -1.11 -3.20 -17.08
N LEU A 170 -2.13 -3.19 -16.20
CA LEU A 170 -2.81 -1.96 -15.80
C LEU A 170 -1.85 -0.99 -15.10
N THR A 171 -1.03 -1.47 -14.18
CA THR A 171 -0.05 -0.65 -13.47
C THR A 171 0.98 -0.08 -14.44
N GLN A 172 1.47 -0.87 -15.38
CA GLN A 172 2.40 -0.41 -16.43
C GLN A 172 1.75 0.63 -17.35
N ALA A 173 0.48 0.42 -17.75
CA ALA A 173 -0.26 1.38 -18.58
C ALA A 173 -0.46 2.72 -17.84
N LEU A 174 -0.83 2.69 -16.55
CA LEU A 174 -0.96 3.88 -15.72
C LEU A 174 0.40 4.58 -15.54
N THR A 175 1.46 3.83 -15.32
CA THR A 175 2.83 4.39 -15.22
C THR A 175 3.23 5.08 -16.51
N LYS A 176 2.97 4.44 -17.66
CA LYS A 176 3.26 5.02 -18.97
C LYS A 176 2.45 6.30 -19.18
N LEU A 177 1.15 6.27 -18.90
CA LEU A 177 0.29 7.45 -18.97
C LEU A 177 0.82 8.62 -18.12
N LEU A 178 1.22 8.34 -16.88
CA LEU A 178 1.78 9.34 -15.97
C LEU A 178 3.12 9.91 -16.46
N ASN A 179 3.97 9.07 -17.05
CA ASN A 179 5.23 9.49 -17.62
C ASN A 179 5.03 10.30 -18.92
N ASP A 180 4.05 9.91 -19.75
CA ASP A 180 3.71 10.59 -21.01
C ASP A 180 3.03 11.96 -20.76
N LEU A 181 2.41 12.18 -19.59
CA LEU A 181 1.87 13.51 -19.22
C LEU A 181 2.95 14.61 -19.14
N GLY A 182 4.21 14.23 -19.03
CA GLY A 182 5.37 15.12 -19.13
C GLY A 182 5.41 16.25 -18.10
N THR A 183 6.45 17.07 -18.16
CA THR A 183 6.69 18.18 -17.22
C THR A 183 5.66 19.31 -17.31
N GLY A 184 4.94 19.44 -18.43
CA GLY A 184 3.92 20.48 -18.63
C GLY A 184 2.70 20.36 -17.70
N ASN A 185 2.40 19.18 -17.23
CA ASN A 185 1.25 18.92 -16.37
C ASN A 185 1.59 18.84 -14.86
N LEU A 186 2.86 19.02 -14.49
CA LEU A 186 3.29 18.99 -13.07
C LEU A 186 2.64 20.09 -12.23
N ILE A 187 2.37 21.26 -12.84
CA ILE A 187 1.70 22.38 -12.18
C ILE A 187 0.26 21.96 -11.83
N LEU A 188 -0.48 21.38 -12.78
CA LEU A 188 -1.84 20.91 -12.57
C LEU A 188 -1.86 19.80 -11.49
N LEU A 189 -0.93 18.86 -11.58
CA LEU A 189 -0.76 17.80 -10.58
C LEU A 189 -0.53 18.39 -9.18
N GLY A 190 0.37 19.36 -9.06
CA GLY A 190 0.68 20.06 -7.81
C GLY A 190 -0.54 20.79 -7.23
N ILE A 191 -1.33 21.45 -8.09
CA ILE A 191 -2.57 22.14 -7.68
C ILE A 191 -3.58 21.12 -7.14
N VAL A 192 -3.85 20.05 -7.88
CA VAL A 192 -4.82 19.02 -7.48
C VAL A 192 -4.41 18.35 -6.16
N GLN A 193 -3.17 17.90 -6.06
CA GLN A 193 -2.62 17.26 -4.86
C GLN A 193 -2.63 18.24 -3.67
N GLY A 194 -2.20 19.48 -3.89
CA GLY A 194 -2.20 20.51 -2.86
C GLY A 194 -3.61 20.82 -2.34
N CYS A 195 -4.59 20.93 -3.22
CA CYS A 195 -5.99 21.11 -2.85
C CYS A 195 -6.53 19.93 -2.04
N MET A 196 -6.25 18.70 -2.46
CA MET A 196 -6.68 17.50 -1.73
C MET A 196 -6.09 17.43 -0.32
N LEU A 197 -4.83 17.80 -0.16
CA LEU A 197 -4.14 17.81 1.14
C LEU A 197 -4.62 18.94 2.06
N ALA A 198 -4.90 20.11 1.49
CA ALA A 198 -5.36 21.27 2.27
C ALA A 198 -6.84 21.19 2.64
N PHE A 199 -7.68 20.58 1.79
CA PHE A 199 -9.13 20.50 1.99
C PHE A 199 -9.51 19.63 3.20
N ASP A 200 -8.76 18.55 3.44
CA ASP A 200 -9.11 17.55 4.45
C ASP A 200 -7.85 17.03 5.16
N MET A 201 -7.30 17.88 6.05
CA MET A 201 -6.07 17.58 6.78
C MET A 201 -6.23 16.35 7.70
N GLY A 202 -5.68 15.21 7.26
CA GLY A 202 -5.72 13.94 7.99
C GLY A 202 -6.94 13.07 7.74
N GLY A 203 -7.90 13.52 6.94
CA GLY A 203 -9.09 12.78 6.57
C GLY A 203 -8.94 11.90 5.32
N PRO A 204 -10.07 11.39 4.77
CA PRO A 204 -10.04 10.46 3.65
C PRO A 204 -9.44 11.03 2.38
N CYS A 205 -9.66 12.30 2.05
CA CYS A 205 -9.15 12.94 0.85
C CYS A 205 -7.61 13.04 0.86
N ASN A 206 -7.05 13.43 2.00
CA ASN A 206 -5.60 13.46 2.24
C ASN A 206 -4.97 12.06 2.07
N LYS A 207 -5.60 11.02 2.66
CA LYS A 207 -5.14 9.63 2.54
C LYS A 207 -5.13 9.13 1.10
N VAL A 208 -6.13 9.49 0.29
CA VAL A 208 -6.19 9.13 -1.13
C VAL A 208 -5.08 9.81 -1.91
N ALA A 209 -4.83 11.11 -1.69
CA ALA A 209 -3.74 11.83 -2.35
C ALA A 209 -2.36 11.21 -2.00
N TYR A 210 -2.18 10.85 -0.73
CA TYR A 210 -0.94 10.22 -0.26
C TYR A 210 -0.76 8.80 -0.84
N ALA A 211 -1.83 8.00 -0.84
CA ALA A 211 -1.83 6.66 -1.43
C ALA A 211 -1.50 6.69 -2.93
N PHE A 212 -2.07 7.65 -3.67
CA PHE A 212 -1.73 7.87 -5.07
C PHE A 212 -0.25 8.20 -5.27
N ALA A 213 0.30 9.11 -4.45
CA ALA A 213 1.72 9.47 -4.53
C ALA A 213 2.64 8.28 -4.22
N LEU A 214 2.28 7.42 -3.27
CA LEU A 214 3.01 6.19 -2.97
C LEU A 214 2.96 5.19 -4.13
N ALA A 215 1.79 5.00 -4.74
CA ALA A 215 1.64 4.15 -5.92
C ALA A 215 2.52 4.63 -7.09
N CYS A 216 2.60 5.95 -7.30
CA CYS A 216 3.47 6.54 -8.31
C CYS A 216 4.97 6.34 -8.00
N MET A 217 5.36 6.39 -6.72
CA MET A 217 6.76 6.13 -6.32
C MET A 217 7.22 4.70 -6.67
N GLU A 218 6.37 3.72 -6.52
CA GLU A 218 6.68 2.33 -6.90
C GLU A 218 7.00 2.20 -8.41
N THR A 219 6.41 3.05 -9.22
CA THR A 219 6.63 3.09 -10.66
C THR A 219 7.79 4.00 -11.09
N GLY A 220 8.52 4.57 -10.12
CA GLY A 220 9.66 5.47 -10.36
C GLY A 220 9.26 6.93 -10.60
N ASN A 221 7.97 7.28 -10.52
CA ASN A 221 7.50 8.65 -10.65
C ASN A 221 7.39 9.32 -9.27
N TYR A 222 8.37 10.14 -8.91
CA TYR A 222 8.45 10.83 -7.62
C TYR A 222 7.75 12.19 -7.59
N ALA A 223 7.29 12.71 -8.73
CA ALA A 223 6.68 14.02 -8.81
C ALA A 223 5.44 14.21 -7.91
N PRO A 224 4.47 13.25 -7.82
CA PRO A 224 3.34 13.38 -6.92
C PRO A 224 3.75 13.41 -5.45
N MET A 225 4.77 12.64 -5.07
CA MET A 225 5.26 12.64 -3.69
C MET A 225 5.98 13.95 -3.35
N ALA A 226 6.78 14.50 -4.27
CA ALA A 226 7.40 15.81 -4.09
C ALA A 226 6.34 16.90 -3.93
N ALA A 227 5.27 16.87 -4.74
CA ALA A 227 4.14 17.80 -4.61
C ALA A 227 3.46 17.67 -3.24
N ASN A 228 3.24 16.46 -2.73
CA ASN A 228 2.67 16.22 -1.41
C ASN A 228 3.54 16.78 -0.29
N PHE A 229 4.87 16.60 -0.33
CA PHE A 229 5.76 17.14 0.69
C PHE A 229 5.72 18.67 0.75
N VAL A 230 5.71 19.34 -0.41
CA VAL A 230 5.57 20.79 -0.46
C VAL A 230 4.20 21.24 0.04
N ALA A 231 3.15 20.55 -0.39
CA ALA A 231 1.77 20.88 0.01
C ALA A 231 1.50 20.66 1.51
N CYS A 232 2.13 19.66 2.13
CA CYS A 232 2.01 19.42 3.58
C CYS A 232 2.55 20.58 4.44
N CYS A 233 3.49 21.37 3.92
CA CYS A 233 4.05 22.51 4.65
C CYS A 233 3.13 23.75 4.61
N ALA A 234 2.28 23.88 3.59
CA ALA A 234 1.45 25.07 3.39
C ALA A 234 0.38 25.27 4.48
N PRO A 235 -0.43 24.28 4.88
CA PRO A 235 -1.46 24.49 5.90
C PRO A 235 -0.91 24.90 7.28
N PRO A 236 0.14 24.25 7.84
CA PRO A 236 0.73 24.69 9.10
C PRO A 236 1.28 26.11 9.06
N LEU A 237 1.91 26.49 7.93
CA LEU A 237 2.42 27.86 7.75
C LEU A 237 1.28 28.87 7.65
N ALA A 238 0.20 28.54 6.92
CA ALA A 238 -0.97 29.40 6.81
C ALA A 238 -1.65 29.62 8.17
N VAL A 239 -1.80 28.57 8.98
CA VAL A 239 -2.34 28.67 10.33
C VAL A 239 -1.43 29.50 11.22
N ALA A 240 -0.11 29.26 11.18
CA ALA A 240 0.85 30.04 11.97
C ALA A 240 0.79 31.54 11.63
N LEU A 241 0.69 31.88 10.35
CA LEU A 241 0.54 33.27 9.91
C LEU A 241 -0.80 33.88 10.30
N ALA A 242 -1.87 33.10 10.33
CA ALA A 242 -3.20 33.57 10.75
C ALA A 242 -3.31 33.80 12.27
N MET A 243 -2.39 33.26 13.07
CA MET A 243 -2.31 33.40 14.53
C MET A 243 -1.42 34.57 14.98
N LEU A 244 -0.68 35.18 14.06
CA LEU A 244 0.13 36.40 14.28
C LEU A 244 -0.70 37.68 14.11
#